data_4b67ed8ed15bfb10ca1fd8b839005a7d
#
_entry.id   4b67ed8ed15bfb10ca1fd8b839005a7d
#
_cell.length_a   1.000
_cell.length_b   1.000
_cell.length_c   1.000
_cell.angle_alpha   90.00
_cell.angle_beta   90.00
_cell.angle_gamma   90.00
#
_symmetry.space_group_name_H-M   'P 1'
#
loop_
_entity.id
_entity.type
_entity.pdbx_description
1 polymer ?
#
loop_
_entity_poly.entity_id
_entity_poly.type
_entity_poly.pdbx_seq_one_letter_code
_entity_poly.pdbx_strand_id
1 'polypeptide(L)'
;MKPYKDQQIIIDDILNEFAYRNRIMLQLPTGAGKTAVFSFIAKRFIKDYKKKVLVLAHREELVNQTLATLRDIGVSCESIIASKKTLKHNANAYVGMIQTLKNRLRSNPLFVKEIELVICDEAHLDIFKEVFEYFPNAKILAVTATPSSLKKVNFTRCHRCKKEYDTITECCNYETY
;
A
#
# COMPACT_ATOMS: atom_id res chain seq x y z
N MET A 1 -15.91 7.14 9.50
CA MET A 1 -14.66 7.10 10.28
C MET A 1 -13.80 8.32 9.94
N LYS A 2 -13.03 8.88 10.91
CA LYS A 2 -12.06 9.97 10.71
C LYS A 2 -10.70 9.52 11.28
N PRO A 3 -9.57 9.96 10.71
CA PRO A 3 -8.26 9.64 11.26
C PRO A 3 -8.06 10.36 12.61
N TYR A 4 -7.30 9.77 13.51
CA TYR A 4 -6.80 10.45 14.71
C TYR A 4 -5.75 11.51 14.32
N LYS A 5 -5.47 12.47 15.22
CA LYS A 5 -4.51 13.56 14.94
C LYS A 5 -3.15 13.04 14.47
N ASP A 6 -2.60 12.06 15.15
CA ASP A 6 -1.28 11.47 14.81
C ASP A 6 -1.33 10.76 13.45
N GLN A 7 -2.42 10.08 13.15
CA GLN A 7 -2.63 9.45 11.85
C GLN A 7 -2.74 10.50 10.73
N GLN A 8 -3.40 11.64 11.00
CA GLN A 8 -3.50 12.73 10.03
C GLN A 8 -2.13 13.29 9.66
N ILE A 9 -1.24 13.48 10.64
CA ILE A 9 0.15 13.93 10.40
C ILE A 9 0.88 12.92 9.48
N ILE A 10 0.78 11.64 9.78
CA ILE A 10 1.39 10.59 8.96
C ILE A 10 0.85 10.61 7.53
N ILE A 11 -0.47 10.75 7.36
CA ILE A 11 -1.11 10.80 6.05
C ILE A 11 -0.60 11.99 5.24
N ASP A 12 -0.58 13.17 5.83
CA ASP A 12 -0.12 14.39 5.15
C ASP A 12 1.37 14.30 4.79
N ASP A 13 2.21 13.80 5.68
CA ASP A 13 3.64 13.62 5.43
C ASP A 13 3.90 12.63 4.27
N ILE A 14 3.22 11.48 4.24
CA ILE A 14 3.38 10.50 3.16
C ILE A 14 2.95 11.08 1.81
N LEU A 15 1.84 11.81 1.77
CA LEU A 15 1.36 12.43 0.52
C LEU A 15 2.31 13.52 0.04
N ASN A 16 2.90 14.30 0.94
CA ASN A 16 3.91 15.30 0.60
C ASN A 16 5.20 14.64 0.09
N GLU A 17 5.66 13.56 0.72
CA GLU A 17 6.84 12.82 0.28
C GLU A 17 6.66 12.22 -1.13
N PHE A 18 5.46 11.86 -1.52
CA PHE A 18 5.17 11.39 -2.89
C PHE A 18 5.40 12.45 -3.98
N ALA A 19 5.55 13.73 -3.65
CA ALA A 19 5.98 14.75 -4.61
C ALA A 19 7.44 14.55 -5.07
N TYR A 20 8.27 13.94 -4.21
CA TYR A 20 9.71 13.82 -4.42
C TYR A 20 10.17 12.38 -4.60
N ARG A 21 9.37 11.40 -4.18
CA ARG A 21 9.75 9.98 -4.13
C ARG A 21 8.66 9.08 -4.68
N ASN A 22 9.06 8.05 -5.40
CA ASN A 22 8.13 7.06 -5.93
C ASN A 22 7.97 5.84 -5.02
N ARG A 23 8.85 5.64 -4.04
CA ARG A 23 8.81 4.49 -3.12
C ARG A 23 8.99 4.96 -1.69
N ILE A 24 8.02 4.65 -0.85
CA ILE A 24 8.01 5.01 0.57
C ILE A 24 7.71 3.77 1.38
N MET A 25 8.43 3.59 2.49
CA MET A 25 8.10 2.60 3.49
C MET A 25 7.55 3.29 4.74
N LEU A 26 6.35 2.87 5.13
CA LEU A 26 5.69 3.26 6.36
C LEU A 26 5.79 2.12 7.37
N GLN A 27 6.50 2.36 8.44
CA GLN A 27 6.55 1.46 9.56
C GLN A 27 5.58 1.91 10.65
N LEU A 28 4.65 1.04 11.01
CA LEU A 28 3.70 1.26 12.10
C LEU A 28 3.57 -0.01 12.94
N PRO A 29 3.61 0.08 14.26
CA PRO A 29 3.46 -1.08 15.13
C PRO A 29 2.10 -1.76 14.94
N THR A 30 2.03 -3.03 15.34
CA THR A 30 0.76 -3.77 15.37
C THR A 30 -0.23 -3.02 16.29
N GLY A 31 -1.48 -2.90 15.87
CA GLY A 31 -2.50 -2.17 16.62
C GLY A 31 -2.54 -0.65 16.37
N ALA A 32 -1.55 -0.03 15.73
CA ALA A 32 -1.53 1.41 15.42
C ALA A 32 -2.53 1.84 14.31
N GLY A 33 -3.39 0.94 13.85
CA GLY A 33 -4.39 1.26 12.83
C GLY A 33 -3.81 1.39 11.42
N LYS A 34 -2.81 0.57 11.06
CA LYS A 34 -2.20 0.54 9.71
C LYS A 34 -3.23 0.60 8.59
N THR A 35 -4.26 -0.27 8.65
CA THR A 35 -5.33 -0.35 7.64
C THR A 35 -6.08 0.97 7.50
N ALA A 36 -6.38 1.64 8.61
CA ALA A 36 -7.03 2.95 8.57
C ALA A 36 -6.11 4.00 7.93
N VAL A 37 -4.84 4.08 8.36
CA VAL A 37 -3.87 5.06 7.84
C VAL A 37 -3.71 4.92 6.33
N PHE A 38 -3.37 3.74 5.82
CA PHE A 38 -3.18 3.60 4.38
C PHE A 38 -4.48 3.71 3.58
N SER A 39 -5.65 3.38 4.15
CA SER A 39 -6.94 3.61 3.51
C SER A 39 -7.24 5.10 3.36
N PHE A 40 -6.91 5.93 4.35
CA PHE A 40 -7.01 7.39 4.22
C PHE A 40 -6.00 7.97 3.23
N ILE A 41 -4.77 7.43 3.16
CA ILE A 41 -3.80 7.79 2.13
C ILE A 41 -4.38 7.48 0.74
N ALA A 42 -4.93 6.27 0.54
CA ALA A 42 -5.60 5.89 -0.71
C ALA A 42 -6.73 6.85 -1.07
N LYS A 43 -7.63 7.16 -0.11
CA LYS A 43 -8.73 8.11 -0.32
C LYS A 43 -8.25 9.49 -0.76
N ARG A 44 -7.24 10.04 -0.07
CA ARG A 44 -6.68 11.35 -0.39
C ARG A 44 -6.00 11.33 -1.76
N PHE A 45 -5.20 10.30 -2.04
CA PHE A 45 -4.56 10.13 -3.34
C PHE A 45 -5.59 10.10 -4.49
N ILE A 46 -6.66 9.31 -4.36
CA ILE A 46 -7.75 9.26 -5.33
C ILE A 46 -8.41 10.63 -5.50
N LYS A 47 -8.68 11.33 -4.40
CA LYS A 47 -9.32 12.65 -4.43
C LYS A 47 -8.45 13.69 -5.11
N ASP A 48 -7.16 13.74 -4.74
CA ASP A 48 -6.26 14.82 -5.13
C ASP A 48 -5.70 14.60 -6.56
N TYR A 49 -5.37 13.35 -6.91
CA TYR A 49 -4.76 13.02 -8.21
C TYR A 49 -5.75 12.47 -9.25
N LYS A 50 -6.97 12.09 -8.83
CA LYS A 50 -7.98 11.44 -9.72
C LYS A 50 -7.48 10.15 -10.36
N LYS A 51 -6.63 9.40 -9.64
CA LYS A 51 -5.97 8.18 -10.11
C LYS A 51 -6.39 6.98 -9.29
N LYS A 52 -6.21 5.78 -9.87
CA LYS A 52 -6.59 4.52 -9.22
C LYS A 52 -5.50 4.00 -8.30
N VAL A 53 -5.95 3.33 -7.24
CA VAL A 53 -5.10 2.75 -6.20
C VAL A 53 -5.27 1.23 -6.17
N LEU A 54 -4.17 0.52 -6.02
CA LEU A 54 -4.14 -0.93 -5.79
C LEU A 54 -3.61 -1.19 -4.38
N VAL A 55 -4.39 -1.89 -3.56
CA VAL A 55 -3.96 -2.37 -2.25
C VAL A 55 -3.74 -3.87 -2.30
N LEU A 56 -2.60 -4.33 -1.83
CA LEU A 56 -2.20 -5.73 -1.86
C LEU A 56 -2.04 -6.27 -0.44
N ALA A 57 -2.66 -7.40 -0.18
CA ALA A 57 -2.54 -8.16 1.05
C ALA A 57 -2.21 -9.63 0.75
N HIS A 58 -1.65 -10.33 1.72
CA HIS A 58 -1.26 -11.73 1.56
C HIS A 58 -2.34 -12.72 2.01
N ARG A 59 -3.40 -12.26 2.71
CA ARG A 59 -4.51 -13.08 3.19
C ARG A 59 -5.86 -12.48 2.80
N GLU A 60 -6.84 -13.33 2.56
CA GLU A 60 -8.18 -12.91 2.14
C GLU A 60 -8.90 -12.14 3.25
N GLU A 61 -8.67 -12.47 4.52
CA GLU A 61 -9.23 -11.73 5.66
C GLU A 61 -8.79 -10.26 5.66
N LEU A 62 -7.51 -10.02 5.35
CA LEU A 62 -6.97 -8.64 5.24
C LEU A 62 -7.55 -7.90 4.03
N VAL A 63 -7.77 -8.59 2.92
CA VAL A 63 -8.47 -8.03 1.75
C VAL A 63 -9.88 -7.58 2.15
N ASN A 64 -10.64 -8.44 2.84
CA ASN A 64 -11.99 -8.13 3.26
C ASN A 64 -12.05 -6.99 4.27
N GLN A 65 -11.14 -6.98 5.23
CA GLN A 65 -11.01 -5.88 6.21
C GLN A 65 -10.70 -4.54 5.52
N THR A 66 -9.77 -4.55 4.57
CA THR A 66 -9.40 -3.35 3.80
C THR A 66 -10.56 -2.85 2.95
N LEU A 67 -11.29 -3.75 2.28
CA LEU A 67 -12.47 -3.39 1.50
C LEU A 67 -13.55 -2.75 2.38
N ALA A 68 -13.81 -3.32 3.56
CA ALA A 68 -14.77 -2.75 4.51
C ALA A 68 -14.35 -1.35 4.94
N THR A 69 -13.08 -1.16 5.30
CA THR A 69 -12.53 0.14 5.71
C THR A 69 -12.64 1.19 4.58
N LEU A 70 -12.27 0.83 3.34
CA LEU A 70 -12.36 1.74 2.19
C LEU A 70 -13.81 2.17 1.90
N ARG A 71 -14.76 1.23 1.96
CA ARG A 71 -16.18 1.52 1.77
C ARG A 71 -16.73 2.44 2.86
N ASP A 72 -16.35 2.19 4.11
CA ASP A 72 -16.74 2.98 5.28
C ASP A 72 -16.31 4.45 5.17
N ILE A 73 -15.18 4.69 4.54
CA ILE A 73 -14.69 6.05 4.27
C ILE A 73 -15.14 6.61 2.92
N GLY A 74 -16.03 5.91 2.18
CA GLY A 74 -16.65 6.36 0.94
C GLY A 74 -15.79 6.19 -0.31
N VAL A 75 -14.87 5.22 -0.35
CA VAL A 75 -14.09 4.88 -1.55
C VAL A 75 -14.76 3.75 -2.30
N SER A 76 -15.03 3.96 -3.61
CA SER A 76 -15.47 2.90 -4.51
C SER A 76 -14.34 1.90 -4.71
N CYS A 77 -14.54 0.65 -4.30
CA CYS A 77 -13.49 -0.37 -4.34
C CYS A 77 -14.00 -1.74 -4.77
N GLU A 78 -13.11 -2.52 -5.38
CA GLU A 78 -13.35 -3.84 -5.97
C GLU A 78 -12.31 -4.85 -5.46
N SER A 79 -12.73 -6.11 -5.26
CA SER A 79 -11.83 -7.19 -4.81
C SER A 79 -11.16 -7.93 -5.96
N ILE A 80 -9.91 -8.34 -5.75
CA ILE A 80 -9.17 -9.27 -6.63
C ILE A 80 -8.85 -10.53 -5.82
N ILE A 81 -9.79 -11.47 -5.80
CA ILE A 81 -9.69 -12.75 -5.09
C ILE A 81 -9.93 -13.92 -6.05
N ALA A 82 -9.51 -15.12 -5.69
CA ALA A 82 -9.53 -16.28 -6.57
C ALA A 82 -10.95 -16.63 -7.06
N SER A 83 -11.95 -16.54 -6.18
CA SER A 83 -13.36 -16.84 -6.48
C SER A 83 -14.00 -15.87 -7.49
N LYS A 84 -13.45 -14.67 -7.68
CA LYS A 84 -13.99 -13.63 -8.55
C LYS A 84 -13.22 -13.54 -9.85
N LYS A 85 -13.76 -14.05 -10.95
CA LYS A 85 -13.06 -14.12 -12.25
C LYS A 85 -13.05 -12.78 -13.02
N THR A 86 -14.06 -11.93 -12.83
CA THR A 86 -14.21 -10.66 -13.56
C THR A 86 -13.94 -9.48 -12.66
N LEU A 87 -13.40 -8.40 -13.23
CA LEU A 87 -13.11 -7.15 -12.54
C LEU A 87 -13.93 -6.01 -13.11
N LYS A 88 -14.56 -5.22 -12.25
CA LYS A 88 -15.22 -3.98 -12.67
C LYS A 88 -14.19 -2.86 -12.75
N HIS A 89 -13.93 -2.36 -13.95
CA HIS A 89 -12.86 -1.36 -14.19
C HIS A 89 -13.24 0.08 -13.78
N ASN A 90 -14.47 0.31 -13.30
CA ASN A 90 -14.93 1.64 -12.86
C ASN A 90 -14.67 1.94 -11.36
N ALA A 91 -14.05 1.03 -10.62
CA ALA A 91 -13.66 1.28 -9.24
C ALA A 91 -12.44 2.21 -9.16
N ASN A 92 -12.40 3.03 -8.10
CA ASN A 92 -11.27 3.91 -7.82
C ASN A 92 -10.13 3.20 -7.06
N ALA A 93 -10.46 2.14 -6.34
CA ALA A 93 -9.50 1.31 -5.64
C ALA A 93 -9.74 -0.18 -5.93
N TYR A 94 -8.66 -0.92 -6.01
CA TYR A 94 -8.67 -2.38 -6.07
C TYR A 94 -7.95 -2.94 -4.86
N VAL A 95 -8.53 -3.97 -4.24
CA VAL A 95 -7.90 -4.65 -3.10
C VAL A 95 -7.74 -6.11 -3.45
N GLY A 96 -6.53 -6.60 -3.48
CA GLY A 96 -6.27 -7.94 -3.97
C GLY A 96 -5.34 -8.79 -3.12
N MET A 97 -5.58 -10.10 -3.19
CA MET A 97 -4.57 -11.07 -2.77
C MET A 97 -3.40 -11.03 -3.75
N ILE A 98 -2.20 -10.82 -3.24
CA ILE A 98 -1.01 -10.70 -4.07
C ILE A 98 -0.79 -11.90 -4.98
N GLN A 99 -0.97 -13.13 -4.47
CA GLN A 99 -0.79 -14.34 -5.26
C GLN A 99 -1.82 -14.43 -6.41
N THR A 100 -3.08 -14.06 -6.14
CA THR A 100 -4.14 -14.05 -7.16
C THR A 100 -3.84 -13.02 -8.24
N LEU A 101 -3.44 -11.80 -7.84
CA LEU A 101 -3.10 -10.76 -8.80
C LEU A 101 -1.90 -11.15 -9.66
N LYS A 102 -0.83 -11.66 -9.04
CA LYS A 102 0.37 -12.12 -9.76
C LYS A 102 0.02 -13.14 -10.85
N ASN A 103 -0.78 -14.15 -10.53
CA ASN A 103 -1.19 -15.16 -11.51
C ASN A 103 -2.00 -14.55 -12.66
N ARG A 104 -2.87 -13.59 -12.37
CA ARG A 104 -3.68 -12.91 -13.39
C ARG A 104 -2.86 -11.98 -14.28
N LEU A 105 -1.92 -11.23 -13.71
CA LEU A 105 -1.02 -10.37 -14.47
C LEU A 105 -0.09 -11.15 -15.39
N ARG A 106 0.35 -12.33 -14.99
CA ARG A 106 1.10 -13.24 -15.88
C ARG A 106 0.31 -13.66 -17.11
N SER A 107 -1.00 -13.91 -16.95
CA SER A 107 -1.89 -14.30 -18.06
C SER A 107 -2.40 -13.09 -18.84
N ASN A 108 -2.59 -11.95 -18.18
CA ASN A 108 -3.06 -10.69 -18.77
C ASN A 108 -2.42 -9.51 -18.03
N PRO A 109 -1.31 -8.95 -18.55
CA PRO A 109 -0.62 -7.81 -17.94
C PRO A 109 -1.51 -6.56 -17.79
N LEU A 110 -2.57 -6.47 -18.58
CA LEU A 110 -3.53 -5.36 -18.53
C LEU A 110 -4.77 -5.67 -17.67
N PHE A 111 -4.73 -6.73 -16.85
CA PHE A 111 -5.85 -7.11 -15.99
C PHE A 111 -6.30 -5.98 -15.05
N VAL A 112 -5.36 -5.19 -14.54
CA VAL A 112 -5.63 -3.95 -13.80
C VAL A 112 -4.92 -2.79 -14.50
N LYS A 113 -5.67 -1.74 -14.84
CA LYS A 113 -5.15 -0.59 -15.59
C LYS A 113 -5.18 0.69 -14.77
N GLU A 114 -4.36 1.65 -15.17
CA GLU A 114 -4.38 3.02 -14.64
C GLU A 114 -4.07 3.10 -13.14
N ILE A 115 -3.28 2.16 -12.63
CA ILE A 115 -2.81 2.18 -11.24
C ILE A 115 -1.61 3.13 -11.14
N GLU A 116 -1.73 4.12 -10.27
CA GLU A 116 -0.65 5.07 -10.01
C GLU A 116 -0.16 5.05 -8.55
N LEU A 117 -0.86 4.33 -7.66
CA LEU A 117 -0.39 4.03 -6.31
C LEU A 117 -0.62 2.56 -6.00
N VAL A 118 0.44 1.86 -5.61
CA VAL A 118 0.38 0.49 -5.08
C VAL A 118 0.70 0.54 -3.58
N ILE A 119 -0.21 0.06 -2.75
CA ILE A 119 -0.03 -0.07 -1.30
C ILE A 119 0.12 -1.54 -0.98
N CYS A 120 1.20 -1.91 -0.29
CA CYS A 120 1.48 -3.28 0.12
C CYS A 120 1.38 -3.38 1.64
N ASP A 121 0.37 -4.09 2.12
CA ASP A 121 0.24 -4.43 3.55
C ASP A 121 1.11 -5.65 3.86
N GLU A 122 1.81 -5.62 5.01
CA GLU A 122 2.81 -6.60 5.39
C GLU A 122 3.94 -6.76 4.34
N ALA A 123 4.49 -5.65 3.91
CA ALA A 123 5.43 -5.54 2.78
C ALA A 123 6.79 -6.24 2.97
N HIS A 124 6.98 -6.98 4.06
CA HIS A 124 8.18 -7.78 4.32
C HIS A 124 8.31 -9.02 3.41
N LEU A 125 7.31 -9.33 2.59
CA LEU A 125 7.30 -10.50 1.71
C LEU A 125 7.94 -10.19 0.35
N ASP A 126 8.88 -11.03 -0.09
CA ASP A 126 9.57 -10.87 -1.39
C ASP A 126 8.63 -10.94 -2.61
N ILE A 127 7.47 -11.56 -2.45
CA ILE A 127 6.49 -11.74 -3.52
C ILE A 127 6.01 -10.40 -4.12
N PHE A 128 6.09 -9.30 -3.37
CA PHE A 128 5.69 -7.97 -3.86
C PHE A 128 6.59 -7.45 -4.98
N LYS A 129 7.87 -7.84 -5.00
CA LYS A 129 8.85 -7.36 -6.00
C LYS A 129 8.41 -7.68 -7.42
N GLU A 130 7.97 -8.91 -7.66
CA GLU A 130 7.52 -9.33 -8.99
C GLU A 130 6.29 -8.56 -9.47
N VAL A 131 5.40 -8.15 -8.54
CA VAL A 131 4.20 -7.39 -8.91
C VAL A 131 4.55 -5.95 -9.28
N PHE A 132 5.57 -5.35 -8.64
CA PHE A 132 5.99 -3.98 -8.96
C PHE A 132 6.48 -3.82 -10.41
N GLU A 133 6.99 -4.87 -11.03
CA GLU A 133 7.43 -4.87 -12.43
C GLU A 133 6.27 -4.59 -13.40
N TYR A 134 5.04 -4.92 -13.02
CA TYR A 134 3.85 -4.62 -13.81
C TYR A 134 3.37 -3.16 -13.66
N PHE A 135 3.89 -2.42 -12.68
CA PHE A 135 3.51 -1.05 -12.37
C PHE A 135 4.73 -0.12 -12.27
N PRO A 136 5.56 -0.02 -13.33
CA PRO A 136 6.86 0.67 -13.28
C PRO A 136 6.74 2.16 -12.96
N ASN A 137 5.64 2.80 -13.31
CA ASN A 137 5.40 4.22 -13.11
C ASN A 137 4.57 4.52 -11.85
N ALA A 138 4.04 3.50 -11.17
CA ALA A 138 3.24 3.71 -9.98
C ALA A 138 4.10 4.09 -8.77
N LYS A 139 3.56 4.92 -7.90
CA LYS A 139 4.09 5.14 -6.57
C LYS A 139 3.85 3.90 -5.72
N ILE A 140 4.77 3.59 -4.82
CA ILE A 140 4.70 2.41 -3.97
C ILE A 140 4.74 2.84 -2.51
N LEU A 141 3.73 2.44 -1.74
CA LEU A 141 3.69 2.53 -0.29
C LEU A 141 3.79 1.14 0.31
N ALA A 142 4.94 0.81 0.87
CA ALA A 142 5.12 -0.41 1.64
C ALA A 142 4.78 -0.16 3.11
N VAL A 143 3.84 -0.94 3.66
CA VAL A 143 3.43 -0.81 5.06
C VAL A 143 3.82 -2.09 5.81
N THR A 144 4.47 -1.95 6.96
CA THR A 144 4.90 -3.10 7.76
C THR A 144 5.03 -2.74 9.23
N ALA A 145 4.87 -3.75 10.10
CA ALA A 145 5.22 -3.63 11.52
C ALA A 145 6.72 -3.92 11.74
N THR A 146 7.31 -4.80 10.92
CA THR A 146 8.69 -5.28 11.03
C THR A 146 9.44 -5.12 9.70
N PRO A 147 10.40 -4.21 9.59
CA PRO A 147 11.11 -3.93 8.34
C PRO A 147 12.21 -4.94 7.98
N SER A 148 12.48 -5.92 8.83
CA SER A 148 13.70 -6.75 8.80
C SER A 148 13.93 -7.59 7.55
N SER A 149 12.94 -7.80 6.68
CA SER A 149 13.07 -8.66 5.50
C SER A 149 13.16 -7.91 4.16
N LEU A 150 13.03 -6.58 4.16
CA LEU A 150 13.04 -5.78 2.93
C LEU A 150 14.44 -5.36 2.43
N LYS A 151 15.48 -6.09 2.82
CA LYS A 151 16.91 -5.81 2.51
C LYS A 151 17.26 -5.57 1.02
N LYS A 152 16.33 -5.76 0.09
CA LYS A 152 16.56 -5.69 -1.35
C LYS A 152 15.62 -4.74 -2.11
N VAL A 153 14.79 -3.98 -1.44
CA VAL A 153 13.93 -2.98 -2.09
C VAL A 153 14.48 -1.59 -1.74
N ASN A 154 14.90 -0.84 -2.74
CA ASN A 154 15.42 0.52 -2.55
C ASN A 154 14.31 1.48 -2.11
N PHE A 155 14.06 1.54 -0.82
CA PHE A 155 13.27 2.59 -0.19
C PHE A 155 14.23 3.64 0.35
N THR A 156 14.06 4.88 -0.03
CA THR A 156 15.05 5.92 0.17
C THR A 156 14.90 6.70 1.47
N ARG A 157 13.81 6.54 2.23
CA ARG A 157 13.62 7.26 3.49
C ARG A 157 12.66 6.57 4.45
N CYS A 158 13.04 6.56 5.72
CA CYS A 158 12.14 6.19 6.81
C CYS A 158 11.25 7.37 7.19
N HIS A 159 9.94 7.15 7.26
CA HIS A 159 9.00 8.20 7.66
C HIS A 159 9.25 8.67 9.09
N ARG A 160 9.56 7.76 10.02
CA ARG A 160 9.72 8.07 11.45
C ARG A 160 10.99 8.88 11.76
N CYS A 161 12.16 8.40 11.30
CA CYS A 161 13.43 9.06 11.63
C CYS A 161 13.90 10.06 10.58
N LYS A 162 13.20 10.19 9.44
CA LYS A 162 13.53 11.09 8.32
C LYS A 162 14.91 10.86 7.69
N LYS A 163 15.63 9.79 8.06
CA LYS A 163 16.95 9.46 7.50
C LYS A 163 16.80 8.69 6.19
N GLU A 164 17.74 8.89 5.29
CA GLU A 164 17.93 8.09 4.08
C GLU A 164 18.78 6.88 4.40
N TYR A 165 18.44 5.72 3.84
CA TYR A 165 19.15 4.48 4.08
C TYR A 165 19.33 3.72 2.77
N ASP A 166 20.52 3.19 2.56
CA ASP A 166 20.81 2.26 1.46
C ASP A 166 20.16 0.90 1.70
N THR A 167 19.95 0.56 2.97
CA THR A 167 19.25 -0.66 3.41
C THR A 167 18.35 -0.36 4.61
N ILE A 168 17.22 -1.08 4.70
CA ILE A 168 16.18 -0.87 5.72
C ILE A 168 16.63 -1.33 7.11
N THR A 169 17.66 -2.16 7.21
CA THR A 169 18.15 -2.73 8.48
C THR A 169 18.72 -1.71 9.46
N GLU A 170 19.01 -0.50 9.03
CA GLU A 170 19.59 0.54 9.85
C GLU A 170 18.56 1.55 10.38
N CYS A 171 17.29 1.39 9.96
CA CYS A 171 16.26 2.34 10.31
C CYS A 171 15.62 2.04 11.65
N CYS A 172 15.75 2.97 12.56
CA CYS A 172 15.04 3.07 13.83
C CYS A 172 15.28 1.91 14.81
N ASN A 173 16.23 2.06 15.69
CA ASN A 173 16.18 1.36 16.97
C ASN A 173 14.82 1.65 17.62
N TYR A 174 14.00 0.63 17.75
CA TYR A 174 12.74 0.69 18.48
C TYR A 174 13.05 0.81 19.97
N GLU A 175 12.89 1.98 20.51
CA GLU A 175 12.46 2.08 21.90
C GLU A 175 10.94 2.11 21.89
N THR A 176 10.37 1.04 22.40
CA THR A 176 8.95 0.93 22.75
C THR A 176 8.65 1.96 23.84
N TYR A 177 7.79 2.91 23.54
CA TYR A 177 7.02 3.61 24.56
C TYR A 177 5.59 3.08 24.55
#